data_9d538747611194c4675cff81207fe455
#
_entry.id   9d538747611194c4675cff81207fe455
#
_cell.length_a   1.000
_cell.length_b   1.000
_cell.length_c   1.000
_cell.angle_alpha   90.00
_cell.angle_beta   90.00
_cell.angle_gamma   90.00
#
_symmetry.space_group_name_H-M   'P 1'
#
loop_
_entity.id
_entity.type
_entity.pdbx_description
1 polymer ?
#
loop_
_entity_poly.entity_id
_entity_poly.type
_entity_poly.pdbx_seq_one_letter_code
_entity_poly.pdbx_strand_id
1 'polypeptide(L)'
;MILCLYLANPPNDLRVCNRMGAHHGCRRGCPATDPEGIRAMTSTLPPELIAKGKGDAKPVPHKPEGASNKPATGLRKWLDEMDAIGELRVVEGVDAEASIGLVTEMLHHTEESPAVMFDAIPGYEKGWRVLVNALGNRRRLATTLGLPTDISTFDLVDTWQRALDDVVPLPTKLVESGPITENIMKGDDIDLLKFPTPLWHPEDGGPFIGTGCGIITRSRDDGVVNMGTYRAQVYDAKTAAIYISPGKDGRLHRDTWFNAGEDMPAVIVAGLHPLQFMASGLEIPRNVPELEWVGGVLGEAIETITGEFTGLPIPADAEIAIEGFLRHDLTRDEGPFGEWTGYYASTSRPEPVFEVKAVYYRNNPIILGCPPEKPPYEAQRFQQYGRSAALKREIQGAGIPGVTAAWTHSVGGCRLFNIIAIKQLYQGHSRQVGNIAAQVRQANYLGRIVIVVDDDIDITDLHEVIWAVTTRADPERDMKILTGALSGALDPAIHPDHKGTNSRLIIDACRPWEWLDRFPRAIGPSIEVKNFTRDTWNWVMD
;
A
#
# COMPACT_ATOMS: atom_id res chain seq x y z
N MET A 1 -14.73 10.00 17.51
CA MET A 1 -15.73 11.09 17.50
C MET A 1 -14.95 12.37 17.19
N ILE A 2 -14.74 12.62 15.89
CA ILE A 2 -13.90 13.73 15.40
C ILE A 2 -14.76 14.97 15.30
N LEU A 3 -14.26 16.04 15.92
CA LEU A 3 -14.89 17.36 16.00
C LEU A 3 -15.09 17.94 14.59
N CYS A 4 -16.33 18.16 14.17
CA CYS A 4 -16.67 19.08 13.08
C CYS A 4 -16.58 20.50 13.60
N LEU A 5 -15.54 21.24 13.23
CA LEU A 5 -15.48 22.68 13.39
C LEU A 5 -16.02 23.34 12.12
N TYR A 6 -17.25 23.83 12.19
CA TYR A 6 -17.80 24.84 11.27
C TYR A 6 -17.29 26.21 11.72
N LEU A 7 -16.45 26.83 10.93
CA LEU A 7 -16.21 28.27 11.00
C LEU A 7 -17.06 28.94 9.91
N ALA A 8 -18.20 29.50 10.32
CA ALA A 8 -18.97 30.39 9.48
C ALA A 8 -18.50 31.82 9.73
N ASN A 9 -18.02 32.51 8.70
CA ASN A 9 -17.94 33.97 8.69
C ASN A 9 -19.36 34.50 8.43
N PRO A 10 -19.84 35.48 9.20
CA PRO A 10 -21.12 36.09 8.94
C PRO A 10 -20.99 37.21 7.89
N PRO A 11 -21.83 37.23 6.86
CA PRO A 11 -22.09 38.47 6.16
C PRO A 11 -23.12 39.30 6.97
N ASN A 12 -22.79 40.54 7.28
CA ASN A 12 -23.75 41.54 7.66
C ASN A 12 -24.82 41.70 6.60
N ASP A 13 -26.06 41.34 6.93
CA ASP A 13 -27.27 42.07 6.59
C ASP A 13 -28.50 41.33 7.13
N LEU A 14 -28.85 41.63 8.38
CA LEU A 14 -30.17 41.35 8.90
C LEU A 14 -31.01 42.63 8.72
N ARG A 15 -31.81 42.67 7.66
CA ARG A 15 -33.03 43.50 7.67
C ARG A 15 -34.22 42.70 7.17
N VAL A 16 -35.03 42.38 8.14
CA VAL A 16 -36.50 42.42 8.15
C VAL A 16 -37.23 41.84 6.94
N CYS A 17 -37.81 40.69 7.18
CA CYS A 17 -39.11 40.38 6.57
C CYS A 17 -39.98 39.66 7.60
N ASN A 18 -40.70 40.46 8.40
CA ASN A 18 -41.89 40.01 9.12
C ASN A 18 -43.07 40.73 8.45
N ARG A 19 -43.98 39.98 7.86
CA ARG A 19 -45.39 40.18 7.61
C ARG A 19 -45.83 39.95 6.15
N MET A 20 -46.82 39.14 6.10
CA MET A 20 -47.97 39.11 5.23
C MET A 20 -47.99 37.96 4.19
N GLY A 21 -48.85 37.00 4.48
CA GLY A 21 -50.10 36.74 3.80
C GLY A 21 -50.01 36.19 2.39
N ALA A 22 -50.43 34.92 2.29
CA ALA A 22 -51.23 34.27 1.24
C ALA A 22 -51.12 34.70 -0.24
N HIS A 23 -51.01 33.67 -1.07
CA HIS A 23 -51.34 33.58 -2.50
C HIS A 23 -50.31 34.14 -3.52
N HIS A 24 -49.58 33.27 -4.17
CA HIS A 24 -49.73 32.90 -5.57
C HIS A 24 -48.64 31.94 -6.04
N GLY A 25 -49.01 30.95 -6.80
CA GLY A 25 -48.22 29.81 -7.19
C GLY A 25 -46.95 30.12 -7.97
N CYS A 26 -45.93 29.37 -7.68
CA CYS A 26 -44.80 29.18 -8.57
C CYS A 26 -44.76 27.68 -8.95
N ARG A 27 -45.28 27.38 -10.10
CA ARG A 27 -45.05 26.09 -10.77
C ARG A 27 -43.71 26.19 -11.48
N ARG A 28 -42.74 25.40 -11.01
CA ARG A 28 -41.75 24.63 -11.81
C ARG A 28 -40.75 23.98 -10.87
N GLY A 29 -40.90 22.70 -10.69
CA GLY A 29 -39.92 21.63 -10.79
C GLY A 29 -38.63 21.75 -9.96
N CYS A 30 -38.70 21.72 -8.60
CA CYS A 30 -37.66 21.07 -7.85
C CYS A 30 -38.00 19.58 -7.74
N PRO A 31 -37.11 18.65 -8.13
CA PRO A 31 -37.34 17.26 -7.77
C PRO A 31 -37.30 17.17 -6.25
N ALA A 32 -38.36 16.65 -5.66
CA ALA A 32 -38.42 16.28 -4.25
C ALA A 32 -37.29 15.30 -3.99
N THR A 33 -36.37 15.69 -3.13
CA THR A 33 -35.39 14.76 -2.53
C THR A 33 -36.19 13.77 -1.71
N ASP A 34 -36.24 12.56 -2.19
CA ASP A 34 -36.84 11.41 -1.54
C ASP A 34 -36.12 11.18 -0.18
N PRO A 35 -36.80 11.27 0.98
CA PRO A 35 -36.21 11.03 2.28
C PRO A 35 -35.81 9.58 2.52
N GLU A 36 -36.19 8.65 1.65
CA GLU A 36 -35.83 7.24 1.75
C GLU A 36 -34.47 6.89 1.09
N GLY A 37 -33.83 7.84 0.39
CA GLY A 37 -32.55 7.65 -0.30
C GLY A 37 -31.30 7.73 0.56
N ILE A 38 -31.37 8.08 1.84
CA ILE A 38 -30.26 8.00 2.78
C ILE A 38 -30.44 6.73 3.65
N ARG A 39 -30.53 5.58 3.03
CA ARG A 39 -30.11 4.36 3.70
C ARG A 39 -28.60 4.42 3.77
N ALA A 40 -28.06 4.44 4.99
CA ALA A 40 -26.66 4.11 5.23
C ALA A 40 -26.34 2.87 4.39
N MET A 41 -25.49 3.01 3.37
CA MET A 41 -24.85 1.89 2.69
C MET A 41 -23.88 1.25 3.67
N THR A 42 -24.39 0.57 4.69
CA THR A 42 -23.69 -0.54 5.30
C THR A 42 -23.80 -1.63 4.25
N SER A 43 -22.71 -1.96 3.57
CA SER A 43 -22.64 -3.12 2.69
C SER A 43 -22.88 -4.34 3.57
N THR A 44 -24.11 -4.76 3.67
CA THR A 44 -24.44 -6.06 4.25
C THR A 44 -24.15 -7.06 3.15
N LEU A 45 -23.16 -7.92 3.37
CA LEU A 45 -22.91 -9.08 2.51
C LEU A 45 -24.24 -9.78 2.21
N PRO A 46 -24.53 -10.10 0.96
CA PRO A 46 -25.69 -10.89 0.61
C PRO A 46 -25.74 -12.15 1.48
N PRO A 47 -26.91 -12.54 2.02
CA PRO A 47 -27.05 -13.73 2.86
C PRO A 47 -26.48 -15.01 2.24
N GLU A 48 -26.45 -15.07 0.91
CA GLU A 48 -25.91 -16.17 0.11
C GLU A 48 -24.38 -16.26 0.21
N LEU A 49 -23.67 -15.13 0.32
CA LEU A 49 -22.22 -15.10 0.53
C LEU A 49 -21.84 -15.47 1.97
N ILE A 50 -22.67 -15.06 2.97
CA ILE A 50 -22.48 -15.49 4.36
C ILE A 50 -22.69 -17.01 4.50
N ALA A 51 -23.59 -17.60 3.74
CA ALA A 51 -23.85 -19.04 3.76
C ALA A 51 -22.71 -19.84 3.10
N LYS A 52 -22.08 -19.32 2.03
CA LYS A 52 -20.92 -19.93 1.37
C LYS A 52 -19.66 -19.92 2.27
N GLY A 53 -19.45 -18.88 3.09
CA GLY A 53 -18.31 -18.75 3.99
C GLY A 53 -18.28 -19.71 5.18
N LYS A 54 -19.27 -20.60 5.34
CA LYS A 54 -19.32 -21.66 6.36
C LYS A 54 -18.76 -22.99 5.87
N GLY A 55 -17.76 -22.95 4.97
CA GLY A 55 -17.07 -24.15 4.52
C GLY A 55 -16.31 -24.89 5.64
N ASP A 56 -15.84 -26.11 5.34
CA ASP A 56 -15.01 -26.94 6.24
C ASP A 56 -13.57 -26.42 6.38
N ALA A 57 -13.40 -25.11 6.50
CA ALA A 57 -12.09 -24.46 6.63
C ALA A 57 -11.37 -24.96 7.89
N LYS A 58 -10.12 -25.42 7.73
CA LYS A 58 -9.31 -25.95 8.82
C LYS A 58 -7.85 -25.55 8.69
N PRO A 59 -7.14 -25.29 9.79
CA PRO A 59 -5.70 -25.13 9.79
C PRO A 59 -5.02 -26.46 9.49
N VAL A 60 -3.93 -26.43 8.73
CA VAL A 60 -3.07 -27.58 8.45
C VAL A 60 -1.61 -27.20 8.62
N PRO A 61 -0.71 -28.14 8.97
CA PRO A 61 0.73 -27.87 9.04
C PRO A 61 1.29 -27.49 7.67
N HIS A 62 2.21 -26.52 7.64
CA HIS A 62 3.03 -26.26 6.46
C HIS A 62 3.92 -27.47 6.18
N LYS A 63 4.08 -27.81 4.90
CA LYS A 63 5.02 -28.84 4.45
C LYS A 63 6.13 -28.16 3.67
N PRO A 64 7.38 -28.15 4.18
CA PRO A 64 8.53 -27.61 3.46
C PRO A 64 8.64 -28.21 2.06
N GLU A 65 8.79 -27.38 1.04
CA GLU A 65 8.85 -27.79 -0.37
C GLU A 65 10.28 -27.83 -0.91
N GLY A 66 11.19 -28.35 -0.09
CA GLY A 66 12.57 -28.64 -0.48
C GLY A 66 13.56 -27.58 -0.01
N ALA A 67 14.48 -28.01 0.83
CA ALA A 67 15.65 -27.23 1.20
C ALA A 67 16.58 -27.07 -0.01
N SER A 68 16.43 -25.99 -0.75
CA SER A 68 17.48 -25.55 -1.65
C SER A 68 18.60 -24.94 -0.78
N ASN A 69 19.85 -25.37 -0.95
CA ASN A 69 21.03 -24.74 -0.36
C ASN A 69 21.37 -23.37 -1.00
N LYS A 70 20.48 -22.83 -1.84
CA LYS A 70 20.63 -21.52 -2.46
C LYS A 70 20.06 -20.45 -1.54
N PRO A 71 20.59 -19.21 -1.57
CA PRO A 71 20.05 -18.09 -0.83
C PRO A 71 18.58 -17.82 -1.16
N ALA A 72 17.92 -17.07 -0.30
CA ALA A 72 16.47 -16.86 -0.27
C ALA A 72 15.98 -15.91 -1.38
N THR A 73 16.03 -16.33 -2.64
CA THR A 73 15.50 -15.55 -3.76
C THR A 73 14.06 -15.90 -4.14
N GLY A 74 13.55 -17.07 -3.71
CA GLY A 74 12.24 -17.59 -4.04
C GLY A 74 11.22 -17.55 -2.90
N LEU A 75 9.93 -17.41 -3.25
CA LEU A 75 8.83 -17.35 -2.28
C LEU A 75 8.77 -18.56 -1.35
N ARG A 76 9.03 -19.78 -1.85
CA ARG A 76 8.88 -21.01 -1.05
C ARG A 76 9.90 -21.11 0.06
N LYS A 77 11.13 -20.68 -0.16
CA LYS A 77 12.13 -20.61 0.90
C LYS A 77 11.76 -19.59 1.97
N TRP A 78 11.23 -18.45 1.55
CA TRP A 78 10.69 -17.46 2.47
C TRP A 78 9.54 -18.05 3.33
N LEU A 79 8.66 -18.86 2.75
CA LEU A 79 7.59 -19.56 3.50
C LEU A 79 8.16 -20.52 4.54
N ASP A 80 9.20 -21.27 4.21
CA ASP A 80 9.87 -22.16 5.17
C ASP A 80 10.50 -21.36 6.32
N GLU A 81 11.08 -20.19 6.03
CA GLU A 81 11.63 -19.29 7.06
C GLU A 81 10.53 -18.71 7.96
N MET A 82 9.37 -18.33 7.39
CA MET A 82 8.22 -17.82 8.15
C MET A 82 7.60 -18.91 9.05
N ASP A 83 7.51 -20.14 8.56
CA ASP A 83 7.05 -21.27 9.36
C ASP A 83 8.00 -21.55 10.53
N ALA A 84 9.31 -21.51 10.27
CA ALA A 84 10.33 -21.73 11.29
C ALA A 84 10.27 -20.71 12.46
N ILE A 85 9.87 -19.48 12.20
CA ILE A 85 9.70 -18.44 13.23
C ILE A 85 8.25 -18.33 13.75
N GLY A 86 7.34 -19.22 13.31
CA GLY A 86 5.95 -19.26 13.76
C GLY A 86 5.03 -18.20 13.16
N GLU A 87 5.47 -17.55 12.09
CA GLU A 87 4.77 -16.43 11.43
C GLU A 87 3.92 -16.86 10.22
N LEU A 88 3.78 -18.16 9.93
CA LEU A 88 2.96 -18.71 8.86
C LEU A 88 1.80 -19.54 9.40
N ARG A 89 0.63 -19.42 8.77
CA ARG A 89 -0.51 -20.33 8.95
C ARG A 89 -0.97 -20.83 7.59
N VAL A 90 -1.25 -22.12 7.50
CA VAL A 90 -1.85 -22.72 6.31
C VAL A 90 -3.29 -23.13 6.63
N VAL A 91 -4.22 -22.75 5.77
CA VAL A 91 -5.66 -22.99 5.95
C VAL A 91 -6.24 -23.59 4.69
N GLU A 92 -6.90 -24.73 4.80
CA GLU A 92 -7.61 -25.40 3.70
C GLU A 92 -9.11 -25.08 3.70
N GLY A 93 -9.73 -25.04 2.52
CA GLY A 93 -11.17 -25.03 2.34
C GLY A 93 -11.83 -23.64 2.38
N VAL A 94 -11.06 -22.56 2.31
CA VAL A 94 -11.58 -21.18 2.20
C VAL A 94 -11.81 -20.83 0.74
N ASP A 95 -12.99 -20.29 0.39
CA ASP A 95 -13.35 -19.97 -0.98
C ASP A 95 -12.75 -18.62 -1.45
N ALA A 96 -12.47 -18.52 -2.76
CA ALA A 96 -11.87 -17.34 -3.37
C ALA A 96 -12.88 -16.22 -3.67
N GLU A 97 -14.17 -16.54 -3.78
CA GLU A 97 -15.19 -15.56 -4.22
C GLU A 97 -15.69 -14.66 -3.09
N ALA A 98 -15.71 -15.16 -1.85
CA ALA A 98 -16.31 -14.44 -0.74
C ALA A 98 -15.42 -14.34 0.50
N SER A 99 -14.60 -15.35 0.80
CA SER A 99 -14.01 -15.50 2.12
C SER A 99 -12.55 -15.07 2.18
N ILE A 100 -11.73 -15.36 1.17
CA ILE A 100 -10.30 -15.01 1.19
C ILE A 100 -10.12 -13.48 1.38
N GLY A 101 -10.83 -12.65 0.63
CA GLY A 101 -10.74 -11.19 0.75
C GLY A 101 -11.12 -10.69 2.15
N LEU A 102 -12.24 -11.17 2.69
CA LEU A 102 -12.72 -10.77 4.03
C LEU A 102 -11.77 -11.20 5.15
N VAL A 103 -11.22 -12.42 5.06
CA VAL A 103 -10.22 -12.89 6.03
C VAL A 103 -8.96 -12.04 5.94
N THR A 104 -8.56 -11.65 4.72
CA THR A 104 -7.40 -10.77 4.50
C THR A 104 -7.59 -9.42 5.18
N GLU A 105 -8.75 -8.77 5.02
CA GLU A 105 -9.07 -7.52 5.70
C GLU A 105 -8.99 -7.65 7.23
N MET A 106 -9.53 -8.73 7.79
CA MET A 106 -9.45 -8.98 9.23
C MET A 106 -8.02 -9.21 9.73
N LEU A 107 -7.18 -9.91 8.95
CA LEU A 107 -5.76 -10.08 9.25
C LEU A 107 -5.03 -8.73 9.27
N HIS A 108 -5.30 -7.87 8.31
CA HIS A 108 -4.67 -6.56 8.22
C HIS A 108 -5.05 -5.64 9.39
N HIS A 109 -6.26 -5.78 9.94
CA HIS A 109 -6.72 -5.00 11.10
C HIS A 109 -6.39 -5.65 12.45
N THR A 110 -5.78 -6.84 12.46
CA THR A 110 -5.31 -7.50 13.67
C THR A 110 -3.81 -7.28 13.83
N GLU A 111 -3.40 -6.75 14.98
CA GLU A 111 -1.98 -6.59 15.31
C GLU A 111 -1.32 -7.97 15.39
N GLU A 112 -0.04 -8.03 14.96
CA GLU A 112 0.79 -9.25 15.00
C GLU A 112 0.14 -10.49 14.32
N SER A 113 -0.80 -10.28 13.39
CA SER A 113 -1.40 -11.37 12.61
C SER A 113 -0.36 -12.08 11.73
N PRO A 114 -0.42 -13.41 11.57
CA PRO A 114 0.52 -14.17 10.74
C PRO A 114 0.32 -13.93 9.24
N ALA A 115 1.28 -14.33 8.42
CA ALA A 115 1.05 -14.62 7.02
C ALA A 115 0.12 -15.83 6.90
N VAL A 116 -0.83 -15.80 5.96
CA VAL A 116 -1.78 -16.89 5.77
C VAL A 116 -1.72 -17.40 4.33
N MET A 117 -1.51 -18.71 4.19
CA MET A 117 -1.59 -19.41 2.91
C MET A 117 -2.86 -20.24 2.85
N PHE A 118 -3.71 -19.95 1.89
CA PHE A 118 -4.92 -20.71 1.59
C PHE A 118 -4.62 -21.81 0.59
N ASP A 119 -5.06 -23.06 0.89
CA ASP A 119 -4.93 -24.23 0.04
C ASP A 119 -6.27 -24.97 -0.05
N ALA A 120 -6.36 -25.96 -0.94
CA ALA A 120 -7.57 -26.73 -1.20
C ALA A 120 -8.80 -25.81 -1.35
N ILE A 121 -8.62 -24.74 -2.12
CA ILE A 121 -9.65 -23.70 -2.35
C ILE A 121 -10.79 -24.34 -3.15
N PRO A 122 -12.06 -24.27 -2.68
CA PRO A 122 -13.20 -24.88 -3.38
C PRO A 122 -13.31 -24.43 -4.84
N GLY A 123 -13.49 -25.40 -5.74
CA GLY A 123 -13.56 -25.16 -7.19
C GLY A 123 -12.23 -25.16 -7.93
N TYR A 124 -11.09 -25.27 -7.22
CA TYR A 124 -9.75 -25.30 -7.80
C TYR A 124 -8.99 -26.56 -7.42
N GLU A 125 -7.94 -26.86 -8.18
CA GLU A 125 -7.06 -27.99 -7.92
C GLU A 125 -6.32 -27.79 -6.60
N LYS A 126 -6.26 -28.84 -5.77
CA LYS A 126 -5.49 -28.80 -4.51
C LYS A 126 -4.02 -28.52 -4.78
N GLY A 127 -3.43 -27.62 -4.02
CA GLY A 127 -2.06 -27.13 -4.21
C GLY A 127 -1.99 -25.83 -5.01
N TRP A 128 -3.09 -25.38 -5.62
CA TRP A 128 -3.17 -24.05 -6.21
C TRP A 128 -3.61 -23.07 -5.11
N ARG A 129 -2.71 -22.18 -4.72
CA ARG A 129 -2.73 -21.51 -3.43
C ARG A 129 -2.78 -19.99 -3.54
N VAL A 130 -3.20 -19.35 -2.46
CA VAL A 130 -3.14 -17.90 -2.28
C VAL A 130 -2.45 -17.59 -0.96
N LEU A 131 -1.42 -16.74 -1.00
CA LEU A 131 -0.72 -16.22 0.18
C LEU A 131 -1.10 -14.77 0.40
N VAL A 132 -1.40 -14.37 1.63
CA VAL A 132 -1.72 -12.99 2.01
C VAL A 132 -0.97 -12.58 3.27
N ASN A 133 -0.91 -11.28 3.51
CA ASN A 133 -0.30 -10.69 4.70
C ASN A 133 1.18 -11.08 4.89
N ALA A 134 1.91 -11.20 3.78
CA ALA A 134 3.32 -11.61 3.81
C ALA A 134 4.21 -10.62 4.59
N LEU A 135 4.02 -9.32 4.40
CA LEU A 135 4.82 -8.24 5.00
C LEU A 135 4.05 -7.42 6.06
N GLY A 136 2.98 -7.97 6.60
CA GLY A 136 2.04 -7.26 7.47
C GLY A 136 2.53 -6.93 8.87
N ASN A 137 3.71 -7.38 9.30
CA ASN A 137 4.30 -7.00 10.59
C ASN A 137 5.82 -6.81 10.51
N ARG A 138 6.39 -6.22 11.57
CA ARG A 138 7.82 -5.87 11.64
C ARG A 138 8.73 -7.10 11.62
N ARG A 139 8.35 -8.20 12.27
CA ARG A 139 9.19 -9.43 12.35
C ARG A 139 9.38 -10.04 10.97
N ARG A 140 8.31 -10.21 10.19
CA ARG A 140 8.38 -10.74 8.82
C ARG A 140 9.15 -9.79 7.89
N LEU A 141 8.91 -8.48 8.02
CA LEU A 141 9.67 -7.48 7.26
C LEU A 141 11.17 -7.55 7.58
N ALA A 142 11.54 -7.60 8.87
CA ALA A 142 12.93 -7.73 9.30
C ALA A 142 13.58 -9.00 8.73
N THR A 143 12.92 -10.16 8.86
CA THR A 143 13.41 -11.43 8.31
C THR A 143 13.58 -11.35 6.78
N THR A 144 12.61 -10.77 6.07
CA THR A 144 12.69 -10.57 4.61
C THR A 144 13.89 -9.72 4.18
N LEU A 145 14.33 -8.80 5.03
CA LEU A 145 15.51 -7.95 4.82
C LEU A 145 16.81 -8.56 5.37
N GLY A 146 16.78 -9.78 5.94
CA GLY A 146 17.93 -10.39 6.57
C GLY A 146 18.36 -9.72 7.88
N LEU A 147 17.45 -9.02 8.56
CA LEU A 147 17.67 -8.28 9.80
C LEU A 147 17.19 -9.08 11.02
N PRO A 148 17.68 -8.76 12.25
CA PRO A 148 17.16 -9.35 13.47
C PRO A 148 15.66 -9.13 13.65
N THR A 149 14.93 -10.16 14.04
CA THR A 149 13.46 -10.12 14.20
C THR A 149 12.97 -9.18 15.30
N ASP A 150 13.84 -8.84 16.24
CA ASP A 150 13.60 -7.93 17.36
C ASP A 150 14.06 -6.49 17.10
N ILE A 151 14.55 -6.18 15.88
CA ILE A 151 14.97 -4.83 15.51
C ILE A 151 13.92 -3.78 15.87
N SER A 152 14.34 -2.66 16.46
CA SER A 152 13.40 -1.59 16.81
C SER A 152 12.81 -0.90 15.56
N THR A 153 11.65 -0.24 15.71
CA THR A 153 11.01 0.51 14.63
C THR A 153 11.94 1.57 14.03
N PHE A 154 12.64 2.33 14.86
CA PHE A 154 13.51 3.41 14.38
C PHE A 154 14.83 2.89 13.78
N ASP A 155 15.40 1.81 14.33
CA ASP A 155 16.57 1.16 13.73
C ASP A 155 16.21 0.57 12.35
N LEU A 156 15.00 0.04 12.19
CA LEU A 156 14.52 -0.42 10.89
C LEU A 156 14.36 0.74 9.89
N VAL A 157 13.82 1.90 10.32
CA VAL A 157 13.74 3.13 9.49
C VAL A 157 15.13 3.58 9.07
N ASP A 158 16.10 3.65 10.00
CA ASP A 158 17.45 4.09 9.70
C ASP A 158 18.22 3.08 8.82
N THR A 159 17.97 1.77 9.00
CA THR A 159 18.52 0.73 8.13
C THR A 159 17.95 0.84 6.72
N TRP A 160 16.64 1.09 6.62
CA TRP A 160 15.98 1.31 5.33
C TRP A 160 16.52 2.55 4.59
N GLN A 161 16.75 3.64 5.32
CA GLN A 161 17.37 4.84 4.75
C GLN A 161 18.75 4.53 4.14
N ARG A 162 19.59 3.79 4.87
CA ARG A 162 20.91 3.35 4.37
C ARG A 162 20.78 2.45 3.14
N ALA A 163 19.84 1.49 3.14
CA ALA A 163 19.62 0.61 2.01
C ALA A 163 19.23 1.37 0.74
N LEU A 164 18.41 2.43 0.85
CA LEU A 164 18.06 3.28 -0.30
C LEU A 164 19.24 4.10 -0.84
N ASP A 165 20.19 4.45 0.02
CA ASP A 165 21.33 5.31 -0.34
C ASP A 165 22.57 4.50 -0.80
N ASP A 166 22.81 3.33 -0.21
CA ASP A 166 24.09 2.60 -0.29
C ASP A 166 24.03 1.30 -1.10
N VAL A 167 22.84 0.81 -1.48
CA VAL A 167 22.74 -0.43 -2.25
C VAL A 167 23.37 -0.28 -3.63
N VAL A 168 24.32 -1.16 -3.93
CA VAL A 168 24.90 -1.32 -5.25
C VAL A 168 24.08 -2.37 -6.01
N PRO A 169 23.33 -1.99 -7.07
CA PRO A 169 22.54 -2.94 -7.84
C PRO A 169 23.41 -4.05 -8.44
N LEU A 170 22.93 -5.29 -8.39
CA LEU A 170 23.56 -6.42 -9.05
C LEU A 170 22.79 -6.76 -10.33
N PRO A 171 23.43 -6.75 -11.52
CA PRO A 171 22.77 -7.17 -12.75
C PRO A 171 22.12 -8.53 -12.64
N THR A 172 20.92 -8.69 -13.21
CA THR A 172 20.25 -9.99 -13.25
C THR A 172 21.08 -11.03 -14.00
N LYS A 173 20.95 -12.29 -13.58
CA LYS A 173 21.65 -13.41 -14.22
C LYS A 173 20.67 -14.17 -15.13
N LEU A 174 20.91 -14.12 -16.44
CA LEU A 174 20.13 -14.87 -17.40
C LEU A 174 20.42 -16.38 -17.27
N VAL A 175 19.35 -17.18 -17.16
CA VAL A 175 19.39 -18.64 -17.16
C VAL A 175 18.46 -19.21 -18.25
N GLU A 176 18.74 -20.41 -18.72
CA GLU A 176 17.92 -21.06 -19.78
C GLU A 176 16.56 -21.53 -19.26
N SER A 177 16.48 -21.92 -17.99
CA SER A 177 15.27 -22.45 -17.36
C SER A 177 15.33 -22.23 -15.83
N GLY A 178 14.18 -22.36 -15.19
CA GLY A 178 14.04 -22.32 -13.73
C GLY A 178 12.71 -22.93 -13.29
N PRO A 179 12.39 -22.91 -11.99
CA PRO A 179 11.12 -23.43 -11.49
C PRO A 179 9.89 -22.87 -12.19
N ILE A 180 9.93 -21.60 -12.62
CA ILE A 180 8.83 -20.96 -13.36
C ILE A 180 8.49 -21.68 -14.68
N THR A 181 9.40 -22.47 -15.25
CA THR A 181 9.19 -23.18 -16.50
C THR A 181 8.72 -24.62 -16.32
N GLU A 182 8.35 -25.04 -15.09
CA GLU A 182 7.80 -26.40 -14.84
C GLU A 182 6.54 -26.67 -15.66
N ASN A 183 5.71 -25.64 -15.88
CA ASN A 183 4.52 -25.70 -16.73
C ASN A 183 4.41 -24.45 -17.60
N ILE A 184 3.92 -24.63 -18.84
CA ILE A 184 3.73 -23.52 -19.77
C ILE A 184 2.42 -23.74 -20.54
N MET A 185 1.52 -22.75 -20.50
CA MET A 185 0.32 -22.69 -21.34
C MET A 185 0.57 -21.72 -22.50
N LYS A 186 0.23 -22.14 -23.72
CA LYS A 186 0.34 -21.31 -24.94
C LYS A 186 -0.84 -21.57 -25.87
N GLY A 187 -1.16 -20.61 -26.70
CA GLY A 187 -2.21 -20.74 -27.73
C GLY A 187 -3.57 -21.08 -27.13
N ASP A 188 -4.12 -22.24 -27.47
CA ASP A 188 -5.44 -22.65 -27.01
C ASP A 188 -5.45 -23.21 -25.58
N ASP A 189 -4.30 -23.57 -25.02
CA ASP A 189 -4.18 -24.11 -23.68
C ASP A 189 -4.19 -22.99 -22.61
N ILE A 190 -4.11 -21.71 -23.01
CA ILE A 190 -4.14 -20.59 -22.09
C ILE A 190 -5.49 -20.52 -21.38
N ASP A 191 -5.43 -20.56 -20.04
CA ASP A 191 -6.61 -20.46 -19.20
C ASP A 191 -6.28 -19.83 -17.84
N LEU A 192 -6.48 -18.50 -17.73
CA LEU A 192 -6.29 -17.74 -16.49
C LEU A 192 -7.30 -18.12 -15.40
N LEU A 193 -8.46 -18.69 -15.78
CA LEU A 193 -9.52 -19.04 -14.84
C LEU A 193 -9.19 -20.30 -14.01
N LYS A 194 -8.12 -21.02 -14.38
CA LYS A 194 -7.58 -22.12 -13.55
C LYS A 194 -6.95 -21.65 -12.24
N PHE A 195 -6.48 -20.38 -12.18
CA PHE A 195 -5.85 -19.86 -10.99
C PHE A 195 -6.91 -19.37 -9.99
N PRO A 196 -6.78 -19.69 -8.68
CA PRO A 196 -7.75 -19.31 -7.64
C PRO A 196 -7.65 -17.82 -7.33
N THR A 197 -7.95 -16.98 -8.30
CA THR A 197 -7.87 -15.52 -8.19
C THR A 197 -9.02 -15.01 -7.32
N PRO A 198 -8.74 -14.36 -6.17
CA PRO A 198 -9.81 -13.90 -5.29
C PRO A 198 -10.58 -12.71 -5.86
N LEU A 199 -11.86 -12.66 -5.48
CA LEU A 199 -12.61 -11.41 -5.38
C LEU A 199 -12.25 -10.79 -4.03
N TRP A 200 -11.52 -9.68 -4.05
CA TRP A 200 -10.95 -9.14 -2.81
C TRP A 200 -11.96 -8.37 -1.96
N HIS A 201 -12.82 -7.57 -2.61
CA HIS A 201 -13.87 -6.81 -1.93
C HIS A 201 -15.23 -7.08 -2.58
N PRO A 202 -16.33 -6.97 -1.84
CA PRO A 202 -17.66 -7.35 -2.33
C PRO A 202 -18.14 -6.61 -3.58
N GLU A 203 -17.67 -5.39 -3.81
CA GLU A 203 -18.09 -4.54 -4.95
C GLU A 203 -17.01 -4.41 -6.02
N ASP A 204 -15.93 -5.22 -5.96
CA ASP A 204 -14.93 -5.26 -7.02
C ASP A 204 -15.55 -5.75 -8.34
N GLY A 205 -15.11 -5.19 -9.45
CA GLY A 205 -15.64 -5.52 -10.78
C GLY A 205 -15.29 -6.92 -11.31
N GLY A 206 -14.59 -7.73 -10.51
CA GLY A 206 -14.17 -9.09 -10.83
C GLY A 206 -12.93 -9.53 -10.07
N PRO A 207 -12.37 -10.72 -10.37
CA PRO A 207 -11.18 -11.23 -9.72
C PRO A 207 -9.92 -10.47 -10.15
N PHE A 208 -9.04 -10.13 -9.19
CA PHE A 208 -7.77 -9.46 -9.45
C PHE A 208 -6.58 -10.35 -9.06
N ILE A 209 -5.86 -10.87 -10.07
CA ILE A 209 -4.66 -11.70 -9.87
C ILE A 209 -3.45 -10.84 -9.49
N GLY A 210 -3.44 -9.59 -9.88
CA GLY A 210 -2.35 -8.66 -9.61
C GLY A 210 -2.70 -7.68 -8.51
N THR A 211 -2.48 -8.06 -7.24
CA THR A 211 -2.51 -7.15 -6.09
C THR A 211 -1.17 -7.17 -5.35
N GLY A 212 -0.60 -8.36 -5.09
CA GLY A 212 0.75 -8.58 -4.58
C GLY A 212 1.71 -9.02 -5.70
N CYS A 213 1.79 -8.25 -6.79
CA CYS A 213 2.51 -8.63 -8.01
C CYS A 213 3.57 -7.60 -8.41
N GLY A 214 4.49 -8.01 -9.28
CA GLY A 214 5.34 -7.13 -10.07
C GLY A 214 4.95 -7.21 -11.54
N ILE A 215 4.68 -6.07 -12.17
CA ILE A 215 4.41 -6.01 -13.61
C ILE A 215 5.63 -5.43 -14.30
N ILE A 216 6.24 -6.25 -15.15
CA ILE A 216 7.47 -5.90 -15.87
C ILE A 216 7.09 -5.28 -17.20
N THR A 217 7.65 -4.12 -17.48
CA THR A 217 7.46 -3.36 -18.73
C THR A 217 8.80 -2.86 -19.23
N ARG A 218 8.87 -2.48 -20.51
CA ARG A 218 10.08 -1.89 -21.11
C ARG A 218 9.72 -0.60 -21.82
N SER A 219 10.52 0.43 -21.61
CA SER A 219 10.47 1.66 -22.41
C SER A 219 10.83 1.35 -23.86
N ARG A 220 10.03 1.91 -24.79
CA ARG A 220 10.26 1.76 -26.22
C ARG A 220 11.49 2.53 -26.70
N ASP A 221 11.74 3.68 -26.09
CA ASP A 221 12.72 4.65 -26.60
C ASP A 221 14.14 4.34 -26.12
N ASP A 222 14.32 3.94 -24.88
CA ASP A 222 15.63 3.69 -24.26
C ASP A 222 15.85 2.25 -23.79
N GLY A 223 14.82 1.39 -23.87
CA GLY A 223 14.90 -0.01 -23.48
C GLY A 223 14.96 -0.27 -21.97
N VAL A 224 14.80 0.76 -21.14
CA VAL A 224 14.82 0.65 -19.68
C VAL A 224 13.68 -0.28 -19.24
N VAL A 225 14.01 -1.25 -18.39
CA VAL A 225 13.05 -2.18 -17.78
C VAL A 225 12.62 -1.64 -16.43
N ASN A 226 11.33 -1.69 -16.15
CA ASN A 226 10.73 -1.36 -14.87
C ASN A 226 9.86 -2.51 -14.39
N MET A 227 9.87 -2.78 -13.10
CA MET A 227 8.93 -3.67 -12.43
C MET A 227 8.13 -2.91 -11.39
N GLY A 228 6.86 -2.65 -11.68
CA GLY A 228 5.96 -1.90 -10.79
C GLY A 228 4.78 -2.71 -10.28
N THR A 229 4.30 -2.43 -9.08
CA THR A 229 3.03 -2.98 -8.58
C THR A 229 1.87 -2.20 -9.19
N TYR A 230 1.15 -2.85 -10.10
CA TYR A 230 -0.06 -2.35 -10.73
C TYR A 230 -1.15 -3.41 -10.60
N ARG A 231 -2.42 -3.00 -10.50
CA ARG A 231 -3.49 -3.98 -10.37
C ARG A 231 -3.79 -4.66 -11.71
N ALA A 232 -4.05 -5.96 -11.66
CA ALA A 232 -4.39 -6.75 -12.84
C ALA A 232 -5.69 -7.55 -12.61
N GLN A 233 -6.74 -7.19 -13.36
CA GLN A 233 -8.05 -7.85 -13.33
C GLN A 233 -8.11 -8.95 -14.39
N VAL A 234 -8.56 -10.14 -14.03
CA VAL A 234 -8.81 -11.21 -14.99
C VAL A 234 -10.19 -11.00 -15.63
N TYR A 235 -10.23 -10.97 -16.95
CA TYR A 235 -11.49 -10.85 -17.67
C TYR A 235 -12.07 -12.19 -18.13
N ASP A 236 -11.20 -13.05 -18.65
CA ASP A 236 -11.52 -14.37 -19.14
C ASP A 236 -10.25 -15.24 -19.25
N ALA A 237 -10.35 -16.40 -19.89
CA ALA A 237 -9.24 -17.36 -20.01
C ALA A 237 -7.97 -16.77 -20.66
N LYS A 238 -8.09 -15.79 -21.57
CA LYS A 238 -6.98 -15.29 -22.40
C LYS A 238 -6.73 -13.80 -22.28
N THR A 239 -7.54 -13.07 -21.50
CA THR A 239 -7.43 -11.60 -21.39
C THR A 239 -7.51 -11.12 -19.95
N ALA A 240 -6.80 -10.02 -19.69
CA ALA A 240 -6.80 -9.30 -18.43
C ALA A 240 -6.79 -7.79 -18.67
N ALA A 241 -6.94 -6.99 -17.61
CA ALA A 241 -6.59 -5.58 -17.62
C ALA A 241 -5.34 -5.36 -16.76
N ILE A 242 -4.57 -4.34 -17.11
CA ILE A 242 -3.53 -3.78 -16.26
C ILE A 242 -3.80 -2.29 -16.10
N TYR A 243 -4.23 -1.89 -14.90
CA TYR A 243 -4.38 -0.47 -14.60
C TYR A 243 -3.09 0.12 -14.05
N ILE A 244 -2.56 1.11 -14.75
CA ILE A 244 -1.34 1.83 -14.37
C ILE A 244 -1.69 3.30 -14.14
N SER A 245 -1.55 3.77 -12.91
CA SER A 245 -1.83 5.16 -12.56
C SER A 245 -0.95 6.16 -13.31
N PRO A 246 -1.48 7.34 -13.70
CA PRO A 246 -0.69 8.39 -14.31
C PRO A 246 0.55 8.76 -13.48
N GLY A 247 1.68 9.01 -14.15
CA GLY A 247 2.95 9.40 -13.52
C GLY A 247 3.81 8.23 -13.01
N LYS A 248 3.36 6.99 -13.13
CA LYS A 248 4.17 5.80 -12.87
C LYS A 248 5.01 5.43 -14.10
N ASP A 249 6.20 4.82 -13.88
CA ASP A 249 7.12 4.47 -14.97
C ASP A 249 6.46 3.53 -15.99
N GLY A 250 5.74 2.49 -15.56
CA GLY A 250 4.97 1.64 -16.47
C GLY A 250 3.95 2.42 -17.32
N ARG A 251 3.38 3.52 -16.79
CA ARG A 251 2.50 4.41 -17.57
C ARG A 251 3.27 5.21 -18.62
N LEU A 252 4.44 5.71 -18.25
CA LEU A 252 5.33 6.40 -19.20
C LEU A 252 5.76 5.44 -20.32
N HIS A 253 6.15 4.21 -19.98
CA HIS A 253 6.45 3.17 -20.97
C HIS A 253 5.25 2.94 -21.91
N ARG A 254 4.06 2.72 -21.35
CA ARG A 254 2.83 2.50 -22.12
C ARG A 254 2.59 3.63 -23.12
N ASP A 255 2.71 4.85 -22.65
CA ASP A 255 2.42 6.03 -23.48
C ASP A 255 3.42 6.16 -24.66
N THR A 256 4.70 5.73 -24.50
CA THR A 256 5.66 5.69 -25.62
C THR A 256 5.28 4.67 -26.70
N TRP A 257 4.84 3.48 -26.31
CA TRP A 257 4.37 2.44 -27.23
C TRP A 257 3.09 2.87 -27.96
N PHE A 258 2.11 3.35 -27.20
CA PHE A 258 0.80 3.75 -27.74
C PHE A 258 0.87 4.96 -28.67
N ASN A 259 1.74 5.93 -28.36
CA ASN A 259 1.98 7.07 -29.27
C ASN A 259 2.63 6.64 -30.60
N ALA A 260 3.29 5.51 -30.62
CA ALA A 260 3.83 4.91 -31.86
C ALA A 260 2.78 4.02 -32.58
N GLY A 261 1.58 3.80 -32.02
CA GLY A 261 0.57 2.88 -32.56
C GLY A 261 0.95 1.42 -32.41
N GLU A 262 1.74 1.09 -31.37
CA GLU A 262 2.25 -0.25 -31.10
C GLU A 262 1.76 -0.77 -29.74
N ASP A 263 1.57 -2.10 -29.62
CA ASP A 263 1.19 -2.75 -28.38
C ASP A 263 2.39 -2.82 -27.41
N MET A 264 2.15 -2.54 -26.14
CA MET A 264 3.22 -2.58 -25.13
C MET A 264 3.45 -4.01 -24.62
N PRO A 265 4.69 -4.55 -24.71
CA PRO A 265 5.03 -5.82 -24.09
C PRO A 265 5.00 -5.69 -22.56
N ALA A 266 4.39 -6.66 -21.88
CA ALA A 266 4.37 -6.71 -20.42
C ALA A 266 4.33 -8.15 -19.91
N VAL A 267 4.78 -8.33 -18.65
CA VAL A 267 4.65 -9.59 -17.92
C VAL A 267 4.05 -9.29 -16.54
N ILE A 268 2.94 -9.94 -16.20
CA ILE A 268 2.40 -9.95 -14.85
C ILE A 268 3.06 -11.08 -14.08
N VAL A 269 3.81 -10.79 -13.02
CA VAL A 269 4.45 -11.81 -12.18
C VAL A 269 3.76 -11.84 -10.83
N ALA A 270 3.02 -12.91 -10.56
CA ALA A 270 2.37 -13.18 -9.28
C ALA A 270 3.16 -14.24 -8.49
N GLY A 271 3.15 -14.17 -7.15
CA GLY A 271 3.93 -15.09 -6.32
C GLY A 271 5.44 -14.81 -6.38
N LEU A 272 5.81 -13.56 -6.27
CA LEU A 272 7.20 -13.11 -6.11
C LEU A 272 7.70 -13.34 -4.68
N HIS A 273 9.02 -13.43 -4.50
CA HIS A 273 9.61 -13.23 -3.17
C HIS A 273 9.14 -11.88 -2.59
N PRO A 274 8.77 -11.79 -1.29
CA PRO A 274 8.22 -10.55 -0.75
C PRO A 274 9.13 -9.33 -0.90
N LEU A 275 10.45 -9.48 -0.92
CA LEU A 275 11.37 -8.37 -1.21
C LEU A 275 11.25 -7.87 -2.66
N GLN A 276 11.05 -8.77 -3.64
CA GLN A 276 10.82 -8.38 -5.04
C GLN A 276 9.48 -7.64 -5.18
N PHE A 277 8.44 -8.16 -4.54
CA PHE A 277 7.14 -7.47 -4.47
C PHE A 277 7.27 -6.10 -3.80
N MET A 278 7.96 -6.01 -2.67
CA MET A 278 8.18 -4.75 -1.97
C MET A 278 8.93 -3.74 -2.85
N ALA A 279 10.00 -4.16 -3.55
CA ALA A 279 10.77 -3.32 -4.46
C ALA A 279 9.90 -2.75 -5.59
N SER A 280 8.97 -3.55 -6.15
CA SER A 280 8.04 -3.09 -7.19
C SER A 280 7.07 -1.99 -6.72
N GLY A 281 6.88 -1.84 -5.41
CA GLY A 281 6.06 -0.80 -4.77
C GLY A 281 6.84 0.42 -4.28
N LEU A 282 8.19 0.41 -4.36
CA LEU A 282 9.07 1.48 -3.90
C LEU A 282 9.35 2.51 -5.01
N GLU A 283 9.80 3.68 -4.59
CA GLU A 283 10.32 4.71 -5.50
C GLU A 283 11.85 4.56 -5.64
N ILE A 284 12.29 3.50 -6.33
CA ILE A 284 13.69 3.29 -6.71
C ILE A 284 14.08 4.29 -7.83
N PRO A 285 15.34 4.75 -7.91
CA PRO A 285 15.77 5.63 -9.01
C PRO A 285 15.48 5.01 -10.38
N ARG A 286 14.89 5.77 -11.30
CA ARG A 286 14.39 5.30 -12.60
C ARG A 286 15.38 4.52 -13.46
N ASN A 287 16.67 4.78 -13.30
CA ASN A 287 17.75 4.10 -14.05
C ASN A 287 18.28 2.84 -13.36
N VAL A 288 17.65 2.41 -12.28
CA VAL A 288 18.00 1.20 -11.52
C VAL A 288 16.84 0.22 -11.62
N PRO A 289 16.96 -0.89 -12.37
CA PRO A 289 15.92 -1.92 -12.42
C PRO A 289 15.67 -2.53 -11.03
N GLU A 290 14.41 -2.72 -10.67
CA GLU A 290 14.01 -3.20 -9.34
C GLU A 290 14.62 -4.56 -9.00
N LEU A 291 14.71 -5.49 -9.96
CA LEU A 291 15.32 -6.81 -9.75
C LEU A 291 16.82 -6.71 -9.47
N GLU A 292 17.52 -5.75 -10.08
CA GLU A 292 18.96 -5.53 -9.82
C GLU A 292 19.16 -4.90 -8.43
N TRP A 293 18.27 -3.98 -8.04
CA TRP A 293 18.28 -3.41 -6.68
C TRP A 293 18.06 -4.50 -5.62
N VAL A 294 17.07 -5.38 -5.84
CA VAL A 294 16.82 -6.54 -4.96
C VAL A 294 18.04 -7.44 -4.86
N GLY A 295 18.69 -7.72 -6.00
CA GLY A 295 19.95 -8.47 -6.02
C GLY A 295 21.04 -7.82 -5.17
N GLY A 296 21.14 -6.49 -5.23
CA GLY A 296 22.06 -5.71 -4.38
C GLY A 296 21.75 -5.81 -2.89
N VAL A 297 20.46 -5.78 -2.50
CA VAL A 297 20.03 -5.96 -1.10
C VAL A 297 20.34 -7.37 -0.59
N LEU A 298 20.06 -8.39 -1.41
CA LEU A 298 20.29 -9.81 -1.04
C LEU A 298 21.77 -10.21 -1.15
N GLY A 299 22.62 -9.41 -1.82
CA GLY A 299 24.00 -9.77 -2.14
C GLY A 299 24.13 -10.90 -3.16
N GLU A 300 23.04 -11.21 -3.89
CA GLU A 300 22.98 -12.24 -4.92
C GLU A 300 22.13 -11.79 -6.11
N ALA A 301 22.64 -12.00 -7.32
CA ALA A 301 21.93 -11.65 -8.56
C ALA A 301 20.65 -12.46 -8.72
N ILE A 302 19.54 -11.81 -9.05
CA ILE A 302 18.29 -12.48 -9.37
C ILE A 302 18.44 -13.21 -10.71
N GLU A 303 18.17 -14.53 -10.71
CA GLU A 303 18.11 -15.32 -11.92
C GLU A 303 16.83 -15.01 -12.70
N THR A 304 16.97 -14.81 -14.01
CA THR A 304 15.84 -14.52 -14.91
C THR A 304 15.90 -15.39 -16.15
N ILE A 305 14.74 -15.76 -16.69
CA ILE A 305 14.59 -16.29 -18.05
C ILE A 305 14.14 -15.15 -18.96
N THR A 306 14.28 -15.35 -20.26
CA THR A 306 13.75 -14.40 -21.27
C THR A 306 12.34 -14.86 -21.68
N GLY A 307 11.35 -13.98 -21.58
CA GLY A 307 10.00 -14.21 -22.11
C GLY A 307 10.05 -14.47 -23.61
N GLU A 308 9.38 -15.51 -24.07
CA GLU A 308 9.44 -15.98 -25.46
C GLU A 308 8.83 -14.98 -26.45
N PHE A 309 7.78 -14.27 -26.06
CA PHE A 309 7.04 -13.37 -26.94
C PHE A 309 7.46 -11.91 -26.76
N THR A 310 7.79 -11.49 -25.53
CA THR A 310 8.07 -10.08 -25.19
C THR A 310 9.56 -9.79 -25.09
N GLY A 311 10.40 -10.81 -24.90
CA GLY A 311 11.82 -10.65 -24.60
C GLY A 311 12.08 -9.95 -23.25
N LEU A 312 11.09 -9.87 -22.35
CA LEU A 312 11.23 -9.30 -21.02
C LEU A 312 11.89 -10.30 -20.06
N PRO A 313 12.66 -9.82 -19.06
CA PRO A 313 13.22 -10.70 -18.03
C PRO A 313 12.11 -11.15 -17.08
N ILE A 314 12.00 -12.46 -16.84
CA ILE A 314 11.05 -13.07 -15.91
C ILE A 314 11.86 -13.73 -14.79
N PRO A 315 11.62 -13.42 -13.50
CA PRO A 315 12.30 -14.10 -12.39
C PRO A 315 12.12 -15.61 -12.47
N ALA A 316 13.23 -16.36 -12.49
CA ALA A 316 13.23 -17.79 -12.77
C ALA A 316 12.60 -18.65 -11.67
N ASP A 317 12.48 -18.10 -10.45
CA ASP A 317 11.90 -18.74 -9.26
C ASP A 317 10.52 -18.18 -8.85
N ALA A 318 9.92 -17.29 -9.66
CA ALA A 318 8.55 -16.83 -9.45
C ALA A 318 7.54 -18.00 -9.55
N GLU A 319 6.36 -17.80 -8.99
CA GLU A 319 5.31 -18.84 -8.98
C GLU A 319 4.47 -18.86 -10.26
N ILE A 320 4.11 -17.66 -10.78
CA ILE A 320 3.28 -17.47 -11.97
C ILE A 320 3.79 -16.25 -12.73
N ALA A 321 3.98 -16.39 -14.05
CA ALA A 321 4.27 -15.27 -14.94
C ALA A 321 3.34 -15.33 -16.16
N ILE A 322 2.59 -14.25 -16.40
CA ILE A 322 1.64 -14.11 -17.50
C ILE A 322 2.24 -13.13 -18.49
N GLU A 323 2.70 -13.64 -19.63
CA GLU A 323 3.36 -12.88 -20.68
C GLU A 323 2.38 -12.48 -21.78
N GLY A 324 2.45 -11.24 -22.25
CA GLY A 324 1.58 -10.76 -23.30
C GLY A 324 1.80 -9.31 -23.69
N PHE A 325 0.78 -8.74 -24.33
CA PHE A 325 0.82 -7.37 -24.83
C PHE A 325 -0.40 -6.57 -24.39
N LEU A 326 -0.15 -5.38 -23.90
CA LEU A 326 -1.20 -4.40 -23.63
C LEU A 326 -1.58 -3.72 -24.96
N ARG A 327 -2.82 -3.89 -25.39
CA ARG A 327 -3.31 -3.46 -26.71
C ARG A 327 -3.51 -1.94 -26.74
N HIS A 328 -2.97 -1.29 -27.77
CA HIS A 328 -3.14 0.16 -27.97
C HIS A 328 -4.51 0.51 -28.59
N ASP A 329 -5.15 -0.44 -29.27
CA ASP A 329 -6.37 -0.26 -30.08
C ASP A 329 -7.61 -0.94 -29.49
N LEU A 330 -7.49 -1.65 -28.35
CA LEU A 330 -8.56 -2.41 -27.73
C LEU A 330 -8.70 -2.07 -26.25
N THR A 331 -9.89 -1.66 -25.84
CA THR A 331 -10.21 -1.38 -24.43
C THR A 331 -11.40 -2.21 -23.95
N ARG A 332 -11.44 -2.48 -22.65
CA ARG A 332 -12.56 -3.09 -21.93
C ARG A 332 -12.69 -2.42 -20.56
N ASP A 333 -13.90 -2.39 -20.00
CA ASP A 333 -14.13 -1.79 -18.70
C ASP A 333 -13.41 -2.56 -17.59
N GLU A 334 -12.60 -1.85 -16.80
CA GLU A 334 -11.84 -2.31 -15.64
C GLU A 334 -12.41 -1.72 -14.36
N GLY A 335 -12.44 -2.52 -13.28
CA GLY A 335 -12.96 -2.10 -11.99
C GLY A 335 -14.50 -2.17 -11.90
N PRO A 336 -15.10 -1.59 -10.84
CA PRO A 336 -14.42 -0.87 -9.75
C PRO A 336 -13.47 -1.75 -8.94
N PHE A 337 -12.58 -1.11 -8.17
CA PHE A 337 -11.66 -1.78 -7.27
C PHE A 337 -11.41 -0.93 -6.03
N GLY A 338 -11.40 -1.55 -4.85
CA GLY A 338 -11.09 -0.90 -3.58
C GLY A 338 -9.70 -0.23 -3.61
N GLU A 339 -9.58 0.96 -3.01
CA GLU A 339 -8.35 1.75 -3.02
C GLU A 339 -7.76 1.88 -1.62
N TRP A 340 -6.47 2.17 -1.55
CA TRP A 340 -5.70 2.28 -0.31
C TRP A 340 -6.22 3.32 0.70
N THR A 341 -7.13 4.19 0.29
CA THR A 341 -7.83 5.12 1.18
C THR A 341 -9.00 4.49 1.91
N GLY A 342 -9.35 3.24 1.60
CA GLY A 342 -10.49 2.52 2.16
C GLY A 342 -11.83 2.83 1.49
N TYR A 343 -11.77 3.36 0.27
CA TYR A 343 -12.96 3.73 -0.53
C TYR A 343 -12.81 3.23 -1.97
N TYR A 344 -13.92 3.03 -2.65
CA TYR A 344 -13.96 2.93 -4.10
C TYR A 344 -13.82 4.34 -4.69
N ALA A 345 -12.61 4.74 -5.04
CA ALA A 345 -12.32 6.11 -5.48
C ALA A 345 -12.71 6.37 -6.95
N SER A 346 -12.98 5.30 -7.71
CA SER A 346 -13.42 5.37 -9.12
C SER A 346 -14.43 4.28 -9.41
N THR A 347 -15.33 4.58 -10.35
CA THR A 347 -16.19 3.58 -10.99
C THR A 347 -15.40 2.79 -12.04
N SER A 348 -16.05 1.79 -12.64
CA SER A 348 -15.53 1.10 -13.82
C SER A 348 -15.21 2.10 -14.95
N ARG A 349 -14.13 1.85 -15.68
CA ARG A 349 -13.67 2.71 -16.79
C ARG A 349 -12.96 1.89 -17.87
N PRO A 350 -12.96 2.37 -19.13
CA PRO A 350 -12.22 1.74 -20.20
C PRO A 350 -10.70 1.75 -19.93
N GLU A 351 -10.08 0.57 -19.90
CA GLU A 351 -8.62 0.40 -19.83
C GLU A 351 -8.16 -0.54 -20.97
N PRO A 352 -6.90 -0.42 -21.43
CA PRO A 352 -6.38 -1.29 -22.47
C PRO A 352 -6.44 -2.77 -22.08
N VAL A 353 -6.82 -3.62 -23.03
CA VAL A 353 -6.84 -5.06 -22.83
C VAL A 353 -5.42 -5.62 -22.87
N PHE A 354 -5.08 -6.44 -21.90
CA PHE A 354 -3.87 -7.26 -21.90
C PHE A 354 -4.17 -8.62 -22.52
N GLU A 355 -3.62 -8.86 -23.71
CA GLU A 355 -3.77 -10.11 -24.46
C GLU A 355 -2.65 -11.07 -24.10
N VAL A 356 -2.99 -12.21 -23.51
CA VAL A 356 -2.03 -13.21 -23.01
C VAL A 356 -1.47 -14.04 -24.18
N LYS A 357 -0.16 -14.25 -24.21
CA LYS A 357 0.54 -15.09 -25.20
C LYS A 357 1.14 -16.36 -24.60
N ALA A 358 1.53 -16.31 -23.32
CA ALA A 358 1.98 -17.47 -22.56
C ALA A 358 1.73 -17.29 -21.06
N VAL A 359 1.55 -18.39 -20.36
CA VAL A 359 1.52 -18.44 -18.90
C VAL A 359 2.53 -19.49 -18.44
N TYR A 360 3.54 -19.03 -17.70
CA TYR A 360 4.54 -19.88 -17.07
C TYR A 360 4.15 -20.05 -15.60
N TYR A 361 4.21 -21.24 -15.05
CA TYR A 361 3.88 -21.46 -13.66
C TYR A 361 4.50 -22.72 -13.07
N ARG A 362 4.74 -22.68 -11.77
CA ARG A 362 5.28 -23.80 -11.02
C ARG A 362 4.20 -24.85 -10.74
N ASN A 363 4.62 -26.08 -10.44
CA ASN A 363 3.72 -27.06 -9.81
C ASN A 363 3.22 -26.52 -8.47
N ASN A 364 1.92 -26.66 -8.21
CA ASN A 364 1.28 -26.11 -7.01
C ASN A 364 1.53 -24.59 -6.84
N PRO A 365 1.12 -23.77 -7.80
CA PRO A 365 1.48 -22.34 -7.83
C PRO A 365 0.84 -21.55 -6.68
N ILE A 366 1.47 -20.43 -6.33
CA ILE A 366 1.02 -19.54 -5.26
C ILE A 366 0.78 -18.14 -5.84
N ILE A 367 -0.42 -17.62 -5.69
CA ILE A 367 -0.71 -16.20 -5.90
C ILE A 367 -0.35 -15.46 -4.61
N LEU A 368 0.51 -14.42 -4.69
CA LEU A 368 0.69 -13.47 -3.60
C LEU A 368 -0.38 -12.39 -3.71
N GLY A 369 -1.20 -12.24 -2.68
CA GLY A 369 -2.25 -11.22 -2.58
C GLY A 369 -1.89 -10.14 -1.58
N CYS A 370 -2.04 -8.88 -2.00
CA CYS A 370 -1.92 -7.69 -1.15
C CYS A 370 -2.94 -6.64 -1.60
N PRO A 371 -4.25 -6.90 -1.42
CA PRO A 371 -5.29 -5.96 -1.83
C PRO A 371 -5.18 -4.66 -1.05
N PRO A 372 -5.42 -3.50 -1.69
CA PRO A 372 -5.60 -2.25 -0.97
C PRO A 372 -6.92 -2.28 -0.19
N GLU A 373 -6.86 -1.90 1.08
CA GLU A 373 -8.00 -1.95 2.00
C GLU A 373 -8.09 -0.66 2.81
N LYS A 374 -9.11 -0.59 3.67
CA LYS A 374 -9.18 0.46 4.69
C LYS A 374 -7.91 0.41 5.56
N PRO A 375 -7.21 1.55 5.73
CA PRO A 375 -5.99 1.58 6.55
C PRO A 375 -6.18 1.08 7.99
N PRO A 376 -5.18 0.37 8.55
CA PRO A 376 -3.94 -0.09 7.94
C PRO A 376 -4.10 -1.41 7.18
N TYR A 377 -3.34 -1.58 6.07
CA TYR A 377 -3.22 -2.86 5.41
C TYR A 377 -1.74 -3.18 5.08
N GLU A 378 -1.46 -4.36 4.58
CA GLU A 378 -0.11 -4.90 4.43
C GLU A 378 0.87 -3.93 3.73
N ALA A 379 0.52 -3.41 2.55
CA ALA A 379 1.43 -2.52 1.82
C ALA A 379 1.78 -1.25 2.61
N GLN A 380 0.85 -0.72 3.39
CA GLN A 380 1.12 0.45 4.23
C GLN A 380 2.05 0.11 5.39
N ARG A 381 1.93 -1.11 5.94
CA ARG A 381 2.77 -1.55 7.07
C ARG A 381 4.25 -1.62 6.70
N PHE A 382 4.61 -2.06 5.50
CA PHE A 382 6.01 -2.04 5.08
C PHE A 382 6.44 -0.71 4.45
N GLN A 383 5.57 -0.02 3.72
CA GLN A 383 5.89 1.27 3.11
C GLN A 383 6.14 2.38 4.13
N GLN A 384 5.51 2.33 5.31
CA GLN A 384 5.68 3.38 6.32
C GLN A 384 7.13 3.56 6.74
N TYR A 385 7.95 2.50 6.80
CA TYR A 385 9.38 2.60 7.16
C TYR A 385 10.17 3.37 6.11
N GLY A 386 10.08 2.97 4.84
CA GLY A 386 10.77 3.65 3.75
C GLY A 386 10.31 5.09 3.55
N ARG A 387 8.99 5.34 3.66
CA ARG A 387 8.43 6.70 3.56
C ARG A 387 8.83 7.59 4.72
N SER A 388 8.89 7.04 5.93
CA SER A 388 9.36 7.77 7.12
C SER A 388 10.83 8.15 7.00
N ALA A 389 11.67 7.21 6.52
CA ALA A 389 13.08 7.46 6.22
C ALA A 389 13.25 8.57 5.18
N ALA A 390 12.51 8.49 4.06
CA ALA A 390 12.56 9.49 3.00
C ALA A 390 12.07 10.87 3.48
N LEU A 391 10.99 10.93 4.26
CA LEU A 391 10.47 12.19 4.83
C LEU A 391 11.50 12.86 5.75
N LYS A 392 12.11 12.10 6.66
CA LYS A 392 13.18 12.60 7.54
C LYS A 392 14.33 13.17 6.73
N ARG A 393 14.82 12.40 5.73
CA ARG A 393 15.93 12.80 4.84
C ARG A 393 15.63 14.09 4.07
N GLU A 394 14.43 14.20 3.50
CA GLU A 394 14.04 15.38 2.71
C GLU A 394 13.93 16.64 3.56
N ILE A 395 13.42 16.55 4.80
CA ILE A 395 13.37 17.68 5.72
C ILE A 395 14.80 18.10 6.11
N GLN A 396 15.67 17.14 6.45
CA GLN A 396 17.07 17.41 6.76
C GLN A 396 17.82 17.96 5.55
N GLY A 397 17.58 17.43 4.34
CA GLY A 397 18.13 17.91 3.08
C GLY A 397 17.71 19.35 2.72
N ALA A 398 16.56 19.82 3.22
CA ALA A 398 16.15 21.21 3.13
C ALA A 398 16.92 22.15 4.11
N GLY A 399 17.91 21.61 4.83
CA GLY A 399 18.74 22.38 5.77
C GLY A 399 18.14 22.59 7.15
N ILE A 400 17.13 21.81 7.53
CA ILE A 400 16.49 21.91 8.85
C ILE A 400 17.21 21.00 9.86
N PRO A 401 17.90 21.59 10.88
CA PRO A 401 18.55 20.79 11.92
C PRO A 401 17.54 20.27 12.95
N GLY A 402 17.97 19.38 13.86
CA GLY A 402 17.20 18.98 15.04
C GLY A 402 16.01 18.07 14.78
N VAL A 403 15.80 17.60 13.54
CA VAL A 403 14.79 16.56 13.25
C VAL A 403 15.33 15.20 13.73
N THR A 404 14.73 14.68 14.79
CA THR A 404 15.15 13.41 15.42
C THR A 404 14.49 12.20 14.75
N ALA A 405 13.18 12.31 14.44
CA ALA A 405 12.44 11.25 13.76
C ALA A 405 11.31 11.82 12.90
N ALA A 406 10.86 11.03 11.93
CA ALA A 406 9.63 11.28 11.17
C ALA A 406 8.86 9.96 11.04
N TRP A 407 7.53 10.04 11.01
CA TRP A 407 6.66 8.89 10.90
C TRP A 407 5.48 9.19 9.99
N THR A 408 5.37 8.44 8.89
CA THR A 408 4.22 8.47 7.99
C THR A 408 3.24 7.40 8.44
N HIS A 409 2.23 7.79 9.20
CA HIS A 409 1.39 6.84 9.92
C HIS A 409 0.47 6.04 8.99
N SER A 410 0.40 4.72 9.21
CA SER A 410 -0.41 3.79 8.40
C SER A 410 -1.92 4.12 8.42
N VAL A 411 -2.46 4.67 9.51
CA VAL A 411 -3.87 5.13 9.59
C VAL A 411 -4.24 6.16 8.52
N GLY A 412 -3.27 6.94 8.05
CA GLY A 412 -3.40 7.88 6.94
C GLY A 412 -2.87 7.32 5.62
N GLY A 413 -2.78 6.01 5.47
CA GLY A 413 -2.25 5.38 4.27
C GLY A 413 -0.79 5.72 3.98
N CYS A 414 -0.01 6.03 5.01
CA CYS A 414 1.39 6.49 4.93
C CYS A 414 1.59 7.73 4.04
N ARG A 415 0.55 8.53 3.84
CA ARG A 415 0.57 9.76 3.03
C ARG A 415 -0.19 10.91 3.68
N LEU A 416 -1.43 10.64 4.12
CA LEU A 416 -2.34 11.68 4.61
C LEU A 416 -1.98 12.18 6.00
N PHE A 417 -1.20 11.44 6.79
CA PHE A 417 -0.92 11.74 8.18
C PHE A 417 0.56 11.54 8.50
N ASN A 418 1.27 12.64 8.75
CA ASN A 418 2.71 12.67 8.97
C ASN A 418 3.03 13.33 10.31
N ILE A 419 3.94 12.74 11.08
CA ILE A 419 4.35 13.20 12.40
C ILE A 419 5.86 13.37 12.40
N ILE A 420 6.36 14.49 12.90
CA ILE A 420 7.78 14.81 12.95
C ILE A 420 8.17 15.14 14.39
N ALA A 421 9.15 14.42 14.93
CA ALA A 421 9.77 14.70 16.21
C ALA A 421 11.00 15.59 16.04
N ILE A 422 11.11 16.61 16.86
CA ILE A 422 12.23 17.54 16.82
C ILE A 422 12.79 17.83 18.22
N LYS A 423 14.09 18.08 18.27
CA LYS A 423 14.70 18.81 19.36
C LYS A 423 14.67 20.29 19.01
N GLN A 424 13.86 21.08 19.72
CA GLN A 424 13.77 22.50 19.43
C GLN A 424 15.12 23.19 19.67
N LEU A 425 15.58 24.00 18.71
CA LEU A 425 16.87 24.68 18.76
C LEU A 425 16.75 26.21 18.78
N TYR A 426 15.63 26.75 18.33
CA TYR A 426 15.38 28.21 18.25
C TYR A 426 13.88 28.50 18.16
N GLN A 427 13.50 29.73 18.46
CA GLN A 427 12.11 30.17 18.36
C GLN A 427 11.57 30.01 16.92
N GLY A 428 10.39 29.41 16.78
CA GLY A 428 9.74 29.17 15.49
C GLY A 428 10.26 27.95 14.73
N HIS A 429 11.16 27.16 15.33
CA HIS A 429 11.71 25.94 14.71
C HIS A 429 10.61 24.94 14.34
N SER A 430 9.68 24.63 15.26
CA SER A 430 8.55 23.73 15.03
C SER A 430 7.69 24.15 13.83
N ARG A 431 7.41 25.44 13.72
CA ARG A 431 6.65 26.00 12.59
C ARG A 431 7.38 25.91 11.26
N GLN A 432 8.71 26.11 11.28
CA GLN A 432 9.53 25.93 10.08
C GLN A 432 9.50 24.47 9.63
N VAL A 433 9.71 23.53 10.55
CA VAL A 433 9.63 22.09 10.28
C VAL A 433 8.29 21.71 9.68
N GLY A 434 7.18 22.11 10.30
CA GLY A 434 5.83 21.80 9.81
C GLY A 434 5.55 22.31 8.41
N ASN A 435 6.00 23.54 8.09
CA ASN A 435 5.84 24.12 6.75
C ASN A 435 6.67 23.37 5.70
N ILE A 436 7.92 23.02 6.00
CA ILE A 436 8.80 22.27 5.09
C ILE A 436 8.27 20.84 4.93
N ALA A 437 7.94 20.16 6.02
CA ALA A 437 7.38 18.81 6.00
C ALA A 437 6.12 18.71 5.12
N ALA A 438 5.27 19.75 5.12
CA ALA A 438 4.07 19.79 4.28
C ALA A 438 4.37 19.98 2.77
N GLN A 439 5.60 20.33 2.36
CA GLN A 439 5.96 20.69 0.98
C GLN A 439 6.99 19.77 0.35
N VAL A 440 7.77 19.00 1.13
CA VAL A 440 8.75 18.06 0.58
C VAL A 440 8.04 16.94 -0.21
N ARG A 441 8.72 16.39 -1.21
CA ARG A 441 8.15 15.45 -2.19
C ARG A 441 7.40 14.30 -1.51
N GLN A 442 7.95 13.73 -0.44
CA GLN A 442 7.38 12.57 0.24
C GLN A 442 6.01 12.85 0.90
N ALA A 443 5.78 14.08 1.37
CA ALA A 443 4.51 14.50 1.98
C ALA A 443 3.66 15.41 1.07
N ASN A 444 4.20 15.82 -0.08
CA ASN A 444 3.55 16.78 -0.98
C ASN A 444 2.33 16.18 -1.70
N TYR A 445 2.41 14.93 -2.15
CA TYR A 445 1.29 14.30 -2.83
C TYR A 445 0.30 13.69 -1.83
N LEU A 446 -0.95 14.16 -1.83
CA LEU A 446 -2.04 13.71 -0.96
C LEU A 446 -1.88 14.05 0.54
N GLY A 447 -0.83 14.73 0.99
CA GLY A 447 -0.67 15.11 2.39
C GLY A 447 -1.90 15.83 2.94
N ARG A 448 -2.30 15.53 4.19
CA ARG A 448 -3.48 16.13 4.83
C ARG A 448 -3.16 16.76 6.16
N ILE A 449 -2.51 16.03 7.05
CA ILE A 449 -2.18 16.45 8.41
C ILE A 449 -0.68 16.27 8.63
N VAL A 450 -0.04 17.32 9.14
CA VAL A 450 1.34 17.30 9.62
C VAL A 450 1.33 17.73 11.07
N ILE A 451 1.86 16.91 11.97
CA ILE A 451 2.02 17.22 13.39
C ILE A 451 3.52 17.28 13.70
N VAL A 452 3.94 18.35 14.37
CA VAL A 452 5.29 18.50 14.89
C VAL A 452 5.25 18.38 16.41
N VAL A 453 6.07 17.50 16.98
CA VAL A 453 6.17 17.25 18.41
C VAL A 453 7.61 17.37 18.88
N ASP A 454 7.83 17.53 20.20
CA ASP A 454 9.17 17.39 20.77
C ASP A 454 9.64 15.94 20.76
N ASP A 455 10.94 15.72 20.91
CA ASP A 455 11.62 14.40 20.90
C ASP A 455 11.35 13.52 22.15
N ASP A 456 10.53 14.01 23.08
CA ASP A 456 10.04 13.24 24.23
C ASP A 456 8.74 12.45 23.93
N ILE A 457 8.20 12.55 22.71
CA ILE A 457 6.97 11.88 22.26
C ILE A 457 7.32 10.69 21.37
N ASP A 458 6.76 9.53 21.67
CA ASP A 458 6.79 8.39 20.75
C ASP A 458 5.82 8.65 19.58
N ILE A 459 6.39 9.03 18.42
CA ILE A 459 5.60 9.36 17.23
C ILE A 459 4.97 8.15 16.54
N THR A 460 5.29 6.94 16.96
CA THR A 460 4.65 5.70 16.50
C THR A 460 3.41 5.35 17.31
N ASP A 461 3.27 5.90 18.52
CA ASP A 461 2.10 5.76 19.39
C ASP A 461 1.13 6.94 19.21
N LEU A 462 -0.01 6.67 18.56
CA LEU A 462 -1.04 7.68 18.36
C LEU A 462 -1.61 8.27 19.65
N HIS A 463 -1.65 7.51 20.74
CA HIS A 463 -2.15 8.03 22.01
C HIS A 463 -1.20 9.10 22.56
N GLU A 464 0.12 8.88 22.49
CA GLU A 464 1.09 9.90 22.88
C GLU A 464 1.05 11.13 21.98
N VAL A 465 0.92 10.94 20.65
CA VAL A 465 0.81 12.05 19.70
C VAL A 465 -0.45 12.88 19.97
N ILE A 466 -1.60 12.26 20.14
CA ILE A 466 -2.85 12.96 20.42
C ILE A 466 -2.82 13.60 21.81
N TRP A 467 -2.18 12.94 22.80
CA TRP A 467 -1.94 13.57 24.09
C TRP A 467 -1.12 14.87 23.95
N ALA A 468 -0.04 14.86 23.18
CA ALA A 468 0.76 16.04 22.91
C ALA A 468 -0.07 17.15 22.23
N VAL A 469 -0.84 16.80 21.20
CA VAL A 469 -1.74 17.76 20.51
C VAL A 469 -2.73 18.41 21.47
N THR A 470 -3.35 17.62 22.34
CA THR A 470 -4.41 18.13 23.25
C THR A 470 -3.89 18.91 24.46
N THR A 471 -2.60 18.74 24.82
CA THR A 471 -2.02 19.35 26.02
C THR A 471 -0.99 20.45 25.74
N ARG A 472 -0.45 20.52 24.51
CA ARG A 472 0.61 21.48 24.14
C ARG A 472 0.19 22.47 23.06
N ALA A 473 -0.74 22.08 22.15
CA ALA A 473 -1.17 22.94 21.05
C ALA A 473 -2.42 23.75 21.40
N ASP A 474 -2.33 25.05 21.21
CA ASP A 474 -3.48 25.96 21.21
C ASP A 474 -3.98 26.15 19.77
N PRO A 475 -5.26 25.85 19.46
CA PRO A 475 -5.76 25.89 18.09
C PRO A 475 -5.60 27.25 17.39
N GLU A 476 -5.71 28.36 18.09
CA GLU A 476 -5.56 29.69 17.49
C GLU A 476 -4.10 30.02 17.15
N ARG A 477 -3.19 29.63 18.01
CA ARG A 477 -1.77 29.97 17.90
C ARG A 477 -0.98 28.94 17.07
N ASP A 478 -1.28 27.63 17.22
CA ASP A 478 -0.40 26.54 16.83
C ASP A 478 -0.94 25.70 15.67
N MET A 479 -2.12 26.05 15.13
CA MET A 479 -2.67 25.41 13.96
C MET A 479 -2.64 26.31 12.73
N LYS A 480 -2.22 25.75 11.59
CA LYS A 480 -2.15 26.47 10.31
C LYS A 480 -2.78 25.64 9.19
N ILE A 481 -3.63 26.28 8.41
CA ILE A 481 -4.20 25.67 7.18
C ILE A 481 -3.46 26.21 5.97
N LEU A 482 -2.90 25.30 5.17
CA LEU A 482 -2.38 25.58 3.83
C LEU A 482 -3.44 25.17 2.81
N THR A 483 -3.77 26.07 1.88
CA THR A 483 -4.71 25.82 0.78
C THR A 483 -3.99 25.67 -0.54
N GLY A 484 -4.64 24.99 -1.52
CA GLY A 484 -4.09 24.86 -2.87
C GLY A 484 -2.87 23.94 -2.96
N ALA A 485 -2.72 22.98 -2.05
CA ALA A 485 -1.63 22.03 -2.04
C ALA A 485 -1.92 20.85 -2.99
N LEU A 486 -0.87 20.27 -3.60
CA LEU A 486 -0.98 19.18 -4.58
C LEU A 486 -1.68 17.95 -3.98
N SER A 487 -2.68 17.44 -4.68
CA SER A 487 -3.39 16.22 -4.32
C SER A 487 -3.73 15.39 -5.57
N GLY A 488 -4.47 14.32 -5.42
CA GLY A 488 -4.77 13.38 -6.51
C GLY A 488 -6.20 12.88 -6.51
N ALA A 489 -6.52 12.13 -7.55
CA ALA A 489 -7.87 11.59 -7.78
C ALA A 489 -8.36 10.68 -6.65
N LEU A 490 -7.45 10.01 -5.95
CA LEU A 490 -7.76 9.07 -4.86
C LEU A 490 -8.06 9.76 -3.51
N ASP A 491 -7.96 11.09 -3.43
CA ASP A 491 -8.33 11.84 -2.22
C ASP A 491 -9.86 11.92 -2.09
N PRO A 492 -10.48 11.19 -1.15
CA PRO A 492 -11.94 11.15 -1.04
C PRO A 492 -12.56 12.44 -0.51
N ALA A 493 -11.76 13.31 0.14
CA ALA A 493 -12.23 14.56 0.71
C ALA A 493 -12.28 15.72 -0.31
N ILE A 494 -11.85 15.50 -1.55
CA ILE A 494 -11.90 16.51 -2.60
C ILE A 494 -13.15 16.28 -3.47
N HIS A 495 -13.88 17.38 -3.72
CA HIS A 495 -15.04 17.32 -4.62
C HIS A 495 -14.64 16.71 -5.97
N PRO A 496 -15.45 15.79 -6.54
CA PRO A 496 -15.11 15.09 -7.79
C PRO A 496 -14.73 16.00 -8.95
N ASP A 497 -15.39 17.16 -9.09
CA ASP A 497 -15.16 18.11 -10.18
C ASP A 497 -13.91 19.00 -9.98
N HIS A 498 -13.25 18.93 -8.81
CA HIS A 498 -12.13 19.81 -8.44
C HIS A 498 -10.89 19.03 -7.99
N LYS A 499 -10.71 17.79 -8.49
CA LYS A 499 -9.55 16.97 -8.18
C LYS A 499 -8.22 17.63 -8.58
N GLY A 500 -7.19 17.46 -7.76
CA GLY A 500 -5.83 17.95 -8.02
C GLY A 500 -5.23 18.78 -6.90
N THR A 501 -6.03 19.49 -6.10
CA THR A 501 -5.54 20.25 -4.94
C THR A 501 -6.37 19.99 -3.70
N ASN A 502 -5.72 20.10 -2.52
CA ASN A 502 -6.38 19.99 -1.22
C ASN A 502 -5.94 21.10 -0.25
N SER A 503 -6.46 21.04 0.96
CA SER A 503 -5.96 21.80 2.10
C SER A 503 -5.22 20.88 3.06
N ARG A 504 -4.23 21.44 3.78
CA ARG A 504 -3.44 20.74 4.78
C ARG A 504 -3.53 21.45 6.12
N LEU A 505 -3.60 20.66 7.17
CA LEU A 505 -3.51 21.13 8.55
C LEU A 505 -2.10 20.85 9.06
N ILE A 506 -1.41 21.90 9.51
CA ILE A 506 -0.15 21.82 10.24
C ILE A 506 -0.46 22.10 11.71
N ILE A 507 -0.02 21.24 12.61
CA ILE A 507 -0.19 21.36 14.05
C ILE A 507 1.19 21.42 14.70
N ASP A 508 1.49 22.51 15.39
CA ASP A 508 2.63 22.62 16.27
C ASP A 508 2.21 22.12 17.66
N ALA A 509 2.60 20.91 18.00
CA ALA A 509 2.34 20.28 19.30
C ALA A 509 3.63 20.12 20.12
N CYS A 510 4.61 20.99 19.86
CA CYS A 510 5.77 21.15 20.72
C CYS A 510 5.42 22.00 21.95
N ARG A 511 6.22 21.85 23.01
CA ARG A 511 6.14 22.77 24.15
C ARG A 511 6.48 24.18 23.67
N PRO A 512 5.70 25.22 24.06
CA PRO A 512 5.93 26.57 23.59
C PRO A 512 7.33 27.07 23.95
N TRP A 513 8.08 27.54 22.95
CA TRP A 513 9.46 28.01 23.10
C TRP A 513 9.63 29.11 24.13
N GLU A 514 8.66 30.04 24.20
CA GLU A 514 8.69 31.23 25.05
C GLU A 514 8.69 30.92 26.55
N TRP A 515 8.22 29.72 26.95
CA TRP A 515 8.25 29.26 28.35
C TRP A 515 8.60 27.78 28.47
N LEU A 516 9.46 27.30 27.58
CA LEU A 516 9.90 25.91 27.51
C LEU A 516 10.50 25.43 28.84
N ASP A 517 11.28 26.27 29.50
CA ASP A 517 11.90 26.02 30.83
C ASP A 517 10.89 26.00 31.98
N ARG A 518 9.72 26.58 31.82
CA ARG A 518 8.64 26.64 32.81
C ARG A 518 7.47 25.72 32.47
N PHE A 519 7.53 25.05 31.31
CA PHE A 519 6.47 24.14 30.92
C PHE A 519 6.36 22.98 31.92
N PRO A 520 5.16 22.54 32.33
CA PRO A 520 4.97 21.47 33.28
C PRO A 520 5.68 20.17 32.83
N ARG A 521 6.31 19.49 33.77
CA ARG A 521 6.94 18.20 33.50
C ARG A 521 5.86 17.14 33.34
N ALA A 522 6.02 16.24 32.34
CA ALA A 522 5.20 15.06 32.23
C ALA A 522 5.39 14.11 33.43
N ILE A 523 4.33 13.47 33.86
CA ILE A 523 4.36 12.53 35.01
C ILE A 523 5.01 11.20 34.62
N GLY A 524 4.96 10.84 33.35
CA GLY A 524 5.44 9.55 32.86
C GLY A 524 6.98 9.41 32.86
N PRO A 525 7.50 8.16 32.85
CA PRO A 525 8.89 7.89 32.64
C PRO A 525 9.31 8.19 31.18
N SER A 526 10.63 8.35 30.94
CA SER A 526 11.14 8.49 29.57
C SER A 526 10.87 7.24 28.73
N ILE A 527 11.01 7.36 27.41
CA ILE A 527 10.83 6.24 26.46
C ILE A 527 11.76 5.08 26.82
N GLU A 528 13.02 5.36 27.16
CA GLU A 528 14.00 4.35 27.55
C GLU A 528 13.58 3.60 28.82
N VAL A 529 13.05 4.32 29.81
CA VAL A 529 12.55 3.70 31.06
C VAL A 529 11.27 2.89 30.79
N LYS A 530 10.39 3.35 29.92
CA LYS A 530 9.19 2.59 29.48
C LYS A 530 9.59 1.28 28.81
N ASN A 531 10.56 1.32 27.88
CA ASN A 531 11.03 0.13 27.18
C ASN A 531 11.69 -0.85 28.14
N PHE A 532 12.60 -0.38 28.99
CA PHE A 532 13.22 -1.21 30.04
C PHE A 532 12.17 -1.85 30.96
N THR A 533 11.15 -1.10 31.37
CA THR A 533 10.06 -1.61 32.22
C THR A 533 9.25 -2.68 31.51
N ARG A 534 8.92 -2.44 30.23
CA ARG A 534 8.19 -3.43 29.41
C ARG A 534 8.98 -4.72 29.27
N ASP A 535 10.27 -4.61 28.93
CA ASP A 535 11.14 -5.78 28.76
C ASP A 535 11.33 -6.58 30.07
N THR A 536 11.34 -5.87 31.20
CA THR A 536 11.52 -6.49 32.51
C THR A 536 10.24 -7.11 33.06
N TRP A 537 9.07 -6.52 32.76
CA TRP A 537 7.79 -6.83 33.38
C TRP A 537 6.72 -7.29 32.38
N ASN A 538 7.10 -7.71 31.15
CA ASN A 538 6.15 -8.19 30.14
C ASN A 538 5.24 -9.31 30.68
N TRP A 539 5.78 -10.20 31.50
CA TRP A 539 5.05 -11.30 32.12
C TRP A 539 3.90 -10.87 33.06
N VAL A 540 3.85 -9.59 33.45
CA VAL A 540 2.74 -9.01 34.22
C VAL A 540 1.64 -8.48 33.30
N MET A 541 1.98 -8.18 32.03
CA MET A 541 1.11 -7.53 31.06
C MET A 541 0.48 -8.54 30.09
N ASP A 542 1.12 -9.72 29.92
CA ASP A 542 0.59 -10.87 29.20
C ASP A 542 -0.41 -11.68 30.08
#